data_ed87fd07ca8d528501f62df0d397b3c5
#
_entry.id   ed87fd07ca8d528501f62df0d397b3c5
#
_cell.length_a   1.000
_cell.length_b   1.000
_cell.length_c   1.000
_cell.angle_alpha   90.00
_cell.angle_beta   90.00
_cell.angle_gamma   90.00
#
_symmetry.space_group_name_H-M   'P 1'
#
loop_
_entity.id
_entity.type
_entity.pdbx_description
1 polymer ?
#
loop_
_entity_poly.entity_id
_entity_poly.type
_entity_poly.pdbx_seq_one_letter_code
_entity_poly.pdbx_strand_id
1 'polypeptide(L)'
;MKRWNGWGDDANDLNYELSKSALGFLESLIGKATPLPDASLEQVLATVPASRLPEHALYSTDAEERLRHARGQSLPDWLALRSGKLGTFPDAVAYPQSSEDVHAL
;
A
#
# COMPACT_ATOMS: atom_id res chain seq x y z
N MET A 1 8.26 8.08 -8.75
CA MET A 1 8.27 6.88 -7.87
C MET A 1 6.94 6.16 -7.98
N LYS A 2 6.92 4.84 -7.88
CA LYS A 2 5.64 4.09 -7.87
C LYS A 2 4.77 4.52 -6.69
N ARG A 3 3.49 4.64 -6.92
CA ARG A 3 2.53 4.97 -5.85
C ARG A 3 2.55 3.89 -4.77
N TRP A 4 2.40 4.32 -3.53
CA TRP A 4 2.30 3.40 -2.41
C TRP A 4 0.87 2.83 -2.23
N ASN A 5 -0.13 3.53 -2.74
CA ASN A 5 -1.56 3.27 -2.52
C ASN A 5 -2.37 3.06 -3.81
N GLY A 6 -1.74 2.69 -4.90
CA GLY A 6 -2.42 2.47 -6.17
C GLY A 6 -1.48 2.10 -7.29
N TRP A 7 -2.02 1.79 -8.45
CA TRP A 7 -1.23 1.58 -9.65
C TRP A 7 -0.66 2.92 -10.17
N GLY A 8 0.44 2.83 -10.89
CA GLY A 8 1.05 3.97 -11.57
C GLY A 8 2.14 4.65 -10.76
N ASP A 9 2.38 5.90 -11.07
CA ASP A 9 3.47 6.71 -10.53
C ASP A 9 2.92 7.97 -9.87
N ASP A 10 3.58 8.44 -8.81
CA ASP A 10 3.17 9.65 -8.06
C ASP A 10 3.17 10.91 -8.92
N ALA A 11 3.97 10.94 -9.99
CA ALA A 11 4.04 12.06 -10.91
C ALA A 11 2.77 12.21 -11.79
N ASN A 12 1.96 11.17 -11.88
CA ASN A 12 0.73 11.18 -12.65
C ASN A 12 -0.47 11.24 -11.71
N ASP A 13 -1.29 12.28 -11.86
CA ASP A 13 -2.56 12.33 -11.16
C ASP A 13 -3.54 11.32 -11.79
N LEU A 14 -3.70 10.19 -11.11
CA LEU A 14 -4.62 9.15 -11.50
C LEU A 14 -5.95 9.21 -10.71
N ASN A 15 -6.19 10.28 -9.99
CA ASN A 15 -7.47 10.53 -9.35
C ASN A 15 -8.49 10.94 -10.41
N TYR A 16 -9.05 9.93 -11.06
CA TYR A 16 -10.10 10.14 -12.05
C TYR A 16 -11.45 10.26 -11.35
N GLU A 17 -12.05 11.43 -11.44
CA GLU A 17 -13.41 11.62 -11.00
C GLU A 17 -14.39 11.17 -12.09
N LEU A 18 -15.32 10.28 -11.73
CA LEU A 18 -16.40 9.89 -12.63
C LEU A 18 -17.30 11.09 -12.93
N SER A 19 -17.75 11.19 -14.19
CA SER A 19 -18.77 12.17 -14.55
C SER A 19 -20.05 11.92 -13.75
N LYS A 20 -20.86 12.98 -13.55
CA LYS A 20 -22.15 12.84 -12.87
C LYS A 20 -23.07 11.82 -13.53
N SER A 21 -23.06 11.73 -14.86
CA SER A 21 -23.86 10.74 -15.59
C SER A 21 -23.37 9.31 -15.36
N ALA A 22 -22.06 9.08 -15.37
CA ALA A 22 -21.48 7.77 -15.08
C ALA A 22 -21.74 7.34 -13.64
N LEU A 23 -21.60 8.26 -12.68
CA LEU A 23 -21.90 8.00 -11.27
C LEU A 23 -23.39 7.66 -11.07
N GLY A 24 -24.31 8.45 -11.68
CA GLY A 24 -25.75 8.19 -11.63
C GLY A 24 -26.13 6.84 -12.23
N PHE A 25 -25.48 6.42 -13.31
CA PHE A 25 -25.66 5.10 -13.91
C PHE A 25 -25.22 3.98 -12.97
N LEU A 26 -24.04 4.10 -12.36
CA LEU A 26 -23.56 3.13 -11.38
C LEU A 26 -24.48 3.05 -10.16
N GLU A 27 -24.91 4.18 -9.61
CA GLU A 27 -25.82 4.23 -8.48
C GLU A 27 -27.16 3.55 -8.78
N SER A 28 -27.65 3.64 -10.02
CA SER A 28 -28.86 2.95 -10.43
C SER A 28 -28.74 1.43 -10.45
N LEU A 29 -27.51 0.91 -10.63
CA LEU A 29 -27.22 -0.52 -10.68
C LEU A 29 -26.88 -1.12 -9.31
N ILE A 30 -26.09 -0.41 -8.52
CA ILE A 30 -25.48 -0.95 -7.29
C ILE A 30 -25.80 -0.14 -6.03
N GLY A 31 -26.60 0.94 -6.15
CA GLY A 31 -26.93 1.83 -5.04
C GLY A 31 -25.89 2.92 -4.79
N LYS A 32 -26.21 3.81 -3.84
CA LYS A 32 -25.31 4.91 -3.46
C LYS A 32 -24.00 4.40 -2.86
N ALA A 33 -22.90 5.00 -3.31
CA ALA A 33 -21.59 4.75 -2.73
C ALA A 33 -21.48 5.39 -1.32
N THR A 34 -20.75 4.73 -0.44
CA THR A 34 -20.26 5.34 0.79
C THR A 34 -18.84 5.83 0.54
N PRO A 35 -18.56 7.13 0.62
CA PRO A 35 -17.22 7.64 0.42
C PRO A 35 -16.23 7.00 1.39
N LEU A 36 -15.12 6.50 0.88
CA LEU A 36 -14.00 6.00 1.67
C LEU A 36 -12.89 7.06 1.60
N PRO A 37 -12.64 7.81 2.68
CA PRO A 37 -11.58 8.82 2.66
C PRO A 37 -10.21 8.16 2.52
N ASP A 38 -9.34 8.76 1.70
CA ASP A 38 -7.96 8.33 1.55
C ASP A 38 -7.13 8.76 2.76
N ALA A 39 -6.36 7.82 3.31
CA ALA A 39 -5.36 8.13 4.31
C ALA A 39 -4.11 8.72 3.65
N SER A 40 -3.45 9.67 4.31
CA SER A 40 -2.14 10.14 3.87
C SER A 40 -1.06 9.10 4.16
N LEU A 41 0.05 9.18 3.41
CA LEU A 41 1.22 8.31 3.66
C LEU A 41 1.69 8.43 5.11
N GLU A 42 1.77 9.66 5.63
CA GLU A 42 2.19 9.92 7.01
C GLU A 42 1.27 9.23 8.03
N GLN A 43 -0.05 9.31 7.84
CA GLN A 43 -1.02 8.64 8.70
C GLN A 43 -0.82 7.13 8.71
N VAL A 44 -0.56 6.52 7.54
CA VAL A 44 -0.36 5.09 7.44
C VAL A 44 0.99 4.66 8.01
N LEU A 45 2.05 5.42 7.75
CA LEU A 45 3.38 5.16 8.33
C LEU A 45 3.35 5.18 9.87
N ALA A 46 2.56 6.05 10.46
CA ALA A 46 2.37 6.10 11.91
C ALA A 46 1.74 4.82 12.50
N THR A 47 1.09 3.99 11.68
CA THR A 47 0.52 2.70 12.10
C THR A 47 1.48 1.53 11.96
N VAL A 48 2.63 1.69 11.30
CA VAL A 48 3.62 0.64 11.12
C VAL A 48 4.33 0.38 12.45
N PRO A 49 4.20 -0.82 13.05
CA PRO A 49 4.83 -1.10 14.33
C PRO A 49 6.35 -1.19 14.18
N ALA A 50 7.07 -1.03 15.28
CA ALA A 50 8.50 -1.29 15.30
C ALA A 50 8.80 -2.72 14.82
N SER A 51 9.89 -2.87 14.06
CA SER A 51 10.35 -4.20 13.65
C SER A 51 10.72 -5.04 14.86
N ARG A 52 10.42 -6.33 14.81
CA ARG A 52 10.83 -7.32 15.81
C ARG A 52 12.20 -7.94 15.49
N LEU A 53 12.76 -7.59 14.33
CA LEU A 53 14.04 -8.11 13.87
C LEU A 53 15.19 -7.16 14.23
N PRO A 54 16.38 -7.68 14.53
CA PRO A 54 17.57 -6.85 14.70
C PRO A 54 18.01 -6.25 13.36
N GLU A 55 18.88 -5.26 13.39
CA GLU A 55 19.49 -4.73 12.17
C GLU A 55 20.33 -5.80 11.47
N HIS A 56 20.28 -5.83 10.14
CA HIS A 56 21.01 -6.77 9.31
C HIS A 56 21.31 -6.17 7.94
N ALA A 57 22.47 -6.51 7.38
CA ALA A 57 22.93 -5.94 6.11
C ALA A 57 22.08 -6.33 4.89
N LEU A 58 21.37 -7.46 4.94
CA LEU A 58 20.60 -7.98 3.81
C LEU A 58 19.14 -7.54 3.81
N TYR A 59 18.65 -6.87 4.83
CA TYR A 59 17.28 -6.39 4.87
C TYR A 59 17.14 -5.00 5.50
N SER A 60 16.08 -4.33 5.13
CA SER A 60 15.68 -3.04 5.69
C SER A 60 14.49 -3.19 6.61
N THR A 61 14.50 -2.47 7.74
CA THR A 61 13.39 -2.36 8.69
C THR A 61 12.67 -1.02 8.54
N ASP A 62 12.99 -0.25 7.49
CA ASP A 62 12.36 1.04 7.21
C ASP A 62 10.83 0.91 7.09
N ALA A 63 10.11 1.82 7.71
CA ALA A 63 8.65 1.76 7.78
C ALA A 63 7.98 1.89 6.41
N GLU A 64 8.49 2.76 5.54
CA GLU A 64 7.91 2.95 4.20
C GLU A 64 8.17 1.74 3.30
N GLU A 65 9.36 1.16 3.34
CA GLU A 65 9.66 -0.07 2.60
C GLU A 65 8.77 -1.22 3.05
N ARG A 66 8.59 -1.38 4.34
CA ARG A 66 7.69 -2.39 4.93
C ARG A 66 6.24 -2.18 4.53
N LEU A 67 5.78 -0.93 4.51
CA LEU A 67 4.44 -0.57 4.03
C LEU A 67 4.26 -0.94 2.55
N ARG A 68 5.21 -0.59 1.69
CA ARG A 68 5.17 -0.88 0.24
C ARG A 68 5.16 -2.38 -0.09
N HIS A 69 5.57 -3.22 0.85
CA HIS A 69 5.57 -4.69 0.73
C HIS A 69 4.55 -5.39 1.64
N ALA A 70 3.67 -4.63 2.28
CA ALA A 70 2.68 -5.19 3.21
C ALA A 70 1.52 -5.90 2.52
N ARG A 71 1.21 -5.52 1.30
CA ARG A 71 0.07 -6.03 0.53
C ARG A 71 0.45 -6.25 -0.93
N GLY A 72 -0.36 -7.05 -1.63
CA GLY A 72 -0.31 -7.21 -3.07
C GLY A 72 -0.88 -5.99 -3.82
N GLN A 73 -1.33 -6.23 -5.05
CA GLN A 73 -1.83 -5.20 -5.96
C GLN A 73 -3.25 -5.51 -6.47
N SER A 74 -4.01 -6.29 -5.73
CA SER A 74 -5.42 -6.52 -6.02
C SER A 74 -6.28 -5.32 -5.61
N LEU A 75 -7.50 -5.25 -6.09
CA LEU A 75 -8.42 -4.18 -5.68
C LEU A 75 -8.66 -4.14 -4.16
N PRO A 76 -8.90 -5.27 -3.47
CA PRO A 76 -8.99 -5.26 -2.01
C PRO A 76 -7.72 -4.76 -1.31
N ASP A 77 -6.53 -5.05 -1.85
CA ASP A 77 -5.26 -4.55 -1.31
C ASP A 77 -5.18 -3.02 -1.40
N TRP A 78 -5.54 -2.45 -2.56
CA TRP A 78 -5.57 -1.01 -2.74
C TRP A 78 -6.59 -0.31 -1.84
N LEU A 79 -7.75 -0.91 -1.62
CA LEU A 79 -8.74 -0.38 -0.67
C LEU A 79 -8.19 -0.36 0.76
N ALA A 80 -7.48 -1.41 1.17
CA ALA A 80 -6.84 -1.47 2.48
C ALA A 80 -5.75 -0.40 2.63
N LEU A 81 -4.88 -0.25 1.63
CA LEU A 81 -3.82 0.77 1.61
C LEU A 81 -4.40 2.18 1.65
N ARG A 82 -5.35 2.49 0.77
CA ARG A 82 -5.98 3.82 0.69
C ARG A 82 -6.73 4.21 1.96
N SER A 83 -7.37 3.26 2.62
CA SER A 83 -8.08 3.51 3.89
C SER A 83 -7.17 3.50 5.11
N GLY A 84 -5.93 3.07 4.97
CA GLY A 84 -4.98 2.92 6.08
C GLY A 84 -5.27 1.74 7.01
N LYS A 85 -6.14 0.82 6.61
CA LYS A 85 -6.55 -0.35 7.42
C LYS A 85 -5.88 -1.62 6.92
N LEU A 86 -4.56 -1.70 7.08
CA LEU A 86 -3.79 -2.83 6.57
C LEU A 86 -3.80 -4.06 7.47
N GLY A 87 -3.79 -3.87 8.78
CA GLY A 87 -3.77 -4.93 9.79
C GLY A 87 -2.37 -5.44 10.09
N THR A 88 -1.66 -6.02 9.13
CA THR A 88 -0.33 -6.62 9.32
C THR A 88 0.71 -6.04 8.38
N PHE A 89 1.96 -6.00 8.87
CA PHE A 89 3.12 -5.54 8.12
C PHE A 89 4.25 -6.56 8.24
N PRO A 90 5.09 -6.73 7.20
CA PRO A 90 6.33 -7.50 7.36
C PRO A 90 7.27 -6.81 8.36
N ASP A 91 8.10 -7.57 9.04
CA ASP A 91 9.09 -7.00 9.96
C ASP A 91 10.28 -6.39 9.25
N ALA A 92 10.60 -6.87 8.05
CA ALA A 92 11.66 -6.35 7.20
C ALA A 92 11.39 -6.69 5.72
N VAL A 93 12.11 -6.03 4.84
CA VAL A 93 12.17 -6.32 3.41
C VAL A 93 13.60 -6.68 3.05
N ALA A 94 13.81 -7.88 2.54
CA ALA A 94 15.13 -8.38 2.19
C ALA A 94 15.46 -8.17 0.71
N TYR A 95 16.71 -7.89 0.42
CA TYR A 95 17.21 -7.64 -0.93
C TYR A 95 18.42 -8.57 -1.25
N PRO A 96 18.22 -9.90 -1.29
CA PRO A 96 19.30 -10.82 -1.60
C PRO A 96 19.78 -10.65 -3.03
N GLN A 97 21.10 -10.74 -3.24
CA GLN A 97 21.73 -10.65 -4.56
C GLN A 97 22.29 -11.99 -5.03
N SER A 98 22.29 -12.99 -4.18
CA SER A 98 22.85 -14.33 -4.44
C SER A 98 22.09 -15.41 -3.70
N SER A 99 22.33 -16.67 -4.07
CA SER A 99 21.80 -17.82 -3.31
C SER A 99 22.35 -17.88 -1.89
N GLU A 100 23.60 -17.46 -1.70
CA GLU A 100 24.25 -17.40 -0.40
C GLU A 100 23.56 -16.38 0.51
N ASP A 101 23.15 -15.24 -0.05
CA ASP A 101 22.38 -14.23 0.69
C ASP A 101 21.03 -14.80 1.19
N VAL A 102 20.34 -15.56 0.33
CA VAL A 102 19.09 -16.22 0.71
C VAL A 102 19.31 -17.22 1.85
N HIS A 103 20.40 -17.99 1.80
CA HIS A 103 20.75 -18.93 2.86
C HIS A 103 21.16 -18.23 4.18
N ALA A 104 21.68 -16.99 4.10
CA ALA A 104 22.08 -16.21 5.27
C ALA A 104 20.90 -15.57 6.01
N LEU A 105 19.74 -15.49 5.35
CA LEU A 105 18.50 -14.96 5.94
C LEU A 105 17.80 -16.03 6.78
#